data_b78e1badd5b062a18e3a601ad5189eff
#
_entry.id   b78e1badd5b062a18e3a601ad5189eff
#
_cell.length_a   1.000
_cell.length_b   1.000
_cell.length_c   1.000
_cell.angle_alpha   90.00
_cell.angle_beta   90.00
_cell.angle_gamma   90.00
#
_symmetry.space_group_name_H-M   'P 1'
#
loop_
_entity.id
_entity.type
_entity.pdbx_description
1 polymer ?
#
loop_
_entity_poly.entity_id
_entity_poly.type
_entity_poly.pdbx_seq_one_letter_code
_entity_poly.pdbx_strand_id
1 'polypeptide(L)'
;DRVVNYDFTHRDVPEAFEGFRIAFISDLHYKSLFKEQGLNSLVNLLIAQKADVLLMGGDYQEGCEYVEPLFAALSRVKTPMGTYGVMGNNDYERCHDDIVRTMEHYGMRVLEHKVDTLRKDGQQILIAGVRNPFDLTRNGVSPTLALSPRDFVILLVHTPDYIEDVSVANTDLALAGHTHGGQVRIFG
;
A
#
# COMPACT_ATOMS: atom_id res chain seq x y z
N ASP A 1 15.36 -10.40 7.47
CA ASP A 1 14.00 -10.09 7.04
C ASP A 1 13.02 -10.98 7.79
N ARG A 2 11.96 -10.42 8.34
CA ARG A 2 10.94 -11.15 9.09
C ARG A 2 9.59 -10.97 8.43
N VAL A 3 8.92 -12.07 8.12
CA VAL A 3 7.50 -12.06 7.73
C VAL A 3 6.67 -12.14 9.00
N VAL A 4 5.71 -11.25 9.12
CA VAL A 4 4.68 -11.30 10.17
C VAL A 4 3.37 -11.60 9.48
N ASN A 5 2.66 -12.60 9.95
CA ASN A 5 1.37 -12.99 9.42
C ASN A 5 0.27 -12.56 10.38
N TYR A 6 -0.79 -11.99 9.82
CA TYR A 6 -2.02 -11.65 10.52
C TYR A 6 -3.19 -12.31 9.82
N ASP A 7 -4.04 -12.97 10.58
CA ASP A 7 -5.32 -13.44 10.09
C ASP A 7 -6.36 -12.37 10.42
N PHE A 8 -7.07 -11.93 9.39
CA PHE A 8 -8.11 -10.92 9.51
C PHE A 8 -9.45 -11.50 9.09
N THR A 9 -10.45 -11.37 9.95
CA THR A 9 -11.81 -11.82 9.68
C THR A 9 -12.76 -10.65 9.87
N HIS A 10 -13.62 -10.42 8.89
CA HIS A 10 -14.62 -9.36 8.94
C HIS A 10 -15.88 -9.79 8.19
N ARG A 11 -17.06 -9.39 8.71
CA ARG A 11 -18.36 -9.77 8.14
C ARG A 11 -18.58 -9.30 6.70
N ASP A 12 -17.96 -8.17 6.32
CA ASP A 12 -18.13 -7.56 5.00
C ASP A 12 -17.11 -8.08 3.98
N VAL A 13 -16.21 -9.00 4.37
CA VAL A 13 -15.33 -9.70 3.42
C VAL A 13 -16.22 -10.64 2.59
N PRO A 14 -16.28 -10.44 1.25
CA PRO A 14 -17.05 -11.32 0.38
C PRO A 14 -16.49 -12.76 0.36
N GLU A 15 -17.36 -13.74 0.19
CA GLU A 15 -16.98 -15.16 0.16
C GLU A 15 -15.88 -15.46 -0.87
N ALA A 16 -15.91 -14.82 -2.04
CA ALA A 16 -14.89 -15.00 -3.08
C ALA A 16 -13.47 -14.58 -2.61
N PHE A 17 -13.39 -13.75 -1.57
CA PHE A 17 -12.11 -13.29 -0.99
C PHE A 17 -11.72 -14.08 0.28
N GLU A 18 -12.39 -15.16 0.60
CA GLU A 18 -11.95 -16.05 1.67
C GLU A 18 -10.56 -16.62 1.34
N GLY A 19 -9.64 -16.53 2.29
CA GLY A 19 -8.24 -16.92 2.09
C GLY A 19 -7.42 -15.97 1.21
N PHE A 20 -7.96 -14.80 0.83
CA PHE A 20 -7.26 -13.79 0.06
C PHE A 20 -6.03 -13.28 0.81
N ARG A 21 -4.89 -13.25 0.14
CA ARG A 21 -3.59 -12.92 0.73
C ARG A 21 -3.10 -11.55 0.27
N ILE A 22 -2.86 -10.68 1.23
CA ILE A 22 -2.28 -9.35 1.01
C ILE A 22 -0.84 -9.37 1.50
N ALA A 23 0.11 -9.01 0.64
CA ALA A 23 1.44 -8.64 1.07
C ALA A 23 1.50 -7.12 1.23
N PHE A 24 2.04 -6.66 2.34
CA PHE A 24 2.24 -5.26 2.63
C PHE A 24 3.70 -4.97 2.94
N ILE A 25 4.26 -3.95 2.28
CA ILE A 25 5.61 -3.43 2.54
C ILE A 25 5.57 -1.91 2.65
N SER A 26 6.43 -1.34 3.47
CA SER A 26 6.56 0.10 3.63
C SER A 26 7.97 0.46 4.13
N ASP A 27 8.35 1.74 3.97
CA ASP A 27 9.55 2.32 4.58
C ASP A 27 10.84 1.57 4.19
N LEU A 28 10.99 1.29 2.91
CA LEU A 28 12.16 0.57 2.41
C LEU A 28 13.42 1.42 2.50
N HIS A 29 13.33 2.74 2.33
CA HIS A 29 14.46 3.66 2.35
C HIS A 29 15.66 3.09 1.58
N TYR A 30 15.40 2.67 0.34
CA TYR A 30 16.37 1.94 -0.47
C TYR A 30 17.64 2.78 -0.68
N LYS A 31 18.76 2.16 -0.42
CA LYS A 31 20.15 2.65 -0.35
C LYS A 31 20.56 3.34 0.94
N SER A 32 19.66 3.66 1.85
CA SER A 32 20.03 4.02 3.22
C SER A 32 20.05 2.78 4.13
N LEU A 33 18.87 2.36 4.55
CA LEU A 33 18.69 1.20 5.44
C LEU A 33 18.74 -0.13 4.69
N PHE A 34 18.41 -0.10 3.41
CA PHE A 34 18.16 -1.28 2.60
C PHE A 34 19.00 -1.24 1.31
N LYS A 35 19.97 -2.15 1.18
CA LYS A 35 20.90 -2.22 0.05
C LYS A 35 20.46 -3.29 -0.97
N GLU A 36 21.11 -3.34 -2.12
CA GLU A 36 20.77 -4.20 -3.25
C GLU A 36 20.60 -5.68 -2.86
N GLN A 37 21.48 -6.21 -2.02
CA GLN A 37 21.37 -7.58 -1.53
C GLN A 37 20.08 -7.79 -0.71
N GLY A 38 19.74 -6.84 0.13
CA GLY A 38 18.48 -6.84 0.88
C GLY A 38 17.27 -6.76 -0.04
N LEU A 39 17.32 -5.91 -1.07
CA LEU A 39 16.24 -5.77 -2.06
C LEU A 39 15.98 -7.09 -2.78
N ASN A 40 17.03 -7.77 -3.24
CA ASN A 40 16.87 -9.09 -3.87
C ASN A 40 16.28 -10.13 -2.92
N SER A 41 16.70 -10.11 -1.66
CA SER A 41 16.15 -11.00 -0.62
C SER A 41 14.67 -10.70 -0.37
N LEU A 42 14.28 -9.42 -0.29
CA LEU A 42 12.89 -9.01 -0.15
C LEU A 42 12.04 -9.48 -1.33
N VAL A 43 12.49 -9.24 -2.55
CA VAL A 43 11.77 -9.67 -3.76
C VAL A 43 11.53 -11.17 -3.74
N ASN A 44 12.55 -11.97 -3.45
CA ASN A 44 12.41 -13.42 -3.36
C ASN A 44 11.44 -13.84 -2.25
N LEU A 45 11.49 -13.15 -1.10
CA LEU A 45 10.59 -13.37 0.01
C LEU A 45 9.13 -13.08 -0.38
N LEU A 46 8.88 -11.94 -1.05
CA LEU A 46 7.55 -11.56 -1.53
C LEU A 46 7.00 -12.56 -2.55
N ILE A 47 7.83 -13.00 -3.49
CA ILE A 47 7.45 -14.04 -4.47
C ILE A 47 7.03 -15.33 -3.74
N ALA A 48 7.78 -15.73 -2.72
CA ALA A 48 7.50 -16.94 -1.96
C ALA A 48 6.18 -16.86 -1.16
N GLN A 49 5.70 -15.66 -0.83
CA GLN A 49 4.42 -15.48 -0.12
C GLN A 49 3.20 -15.81 -0.98
N LYS A 50 3.32 -15.79 -2.31
CA LYS A 50 2.21 -16.05 -3.24
C LYS A 50 0.97 -15.20 -2.90
N ALA A 51 1.19 -13.92 -2.64
CA ALA A 51 0.11 -12.99 -2.33
C ALA A 51 -0.77 -12.74 -3.56
N ASP A 52 -2.05 -12.46 -3.33
CA ASP A 52 -3.00 -12.09 -4.37
C ASP A 52 -2.86 -10.64 -4.81
N VAL A 53 -2.41 -9.78 -3.90
CA VAL A 53 -2.12 -8.37 -4.14
C VAL A 53 -0.91 -7.92 -3.33
N LEU A 54 -0.12 -7.01 -3.89
CA LEU A 54 0.97 -6.33 -3.19
C LEU A 54 0.56 -4.87 -2.92
N LEU A 55 0.59 -4.46 -1.67
CA LEU A 55 0.32 -3.10 -1.22
C LEU A 55 1.60 -2.46 -0.67
N MET A 56 1.83 -1.20 -1.01
CA MET A 56 3.05 -0.49 -0.65
C MET A 56 2.74 0.84 0.03
N GLY A 57 3.29 1.04 1.21
CA GLY A 57 2.95 2.13 2.13
C GLY A 57 3.79 3.40 2.02
N GLY A 58 4.69 3.51 1.03
CA GLY A 58 5.52 4.72 0.83
C GLY A 58 6.89 4.66 1.48
N ASP A 59 7.63 5.77 1.36
CA ASP A 59 9.03 5.93 1.77
C ASP A 59 9.94 4.88 1.12
N TYR A 60 9.98 4.94 -0.21
CA TYR A 60 10.60 3.91 -1.04
C TYR A 60 12.12 4.00 -1.10
N GLN A 61 12.68 5.20 -1.26
CA GLN A 61 14.07 5.40 -1.66
C GLN A 61 14.73 6.63 -0.99
N GLU A 62 16.06 6.70 -1.05
CA GLU A 62 16.86 7.80 -0.52
C GLU A 62 17.62 8.60 -1.60
N GLY A 63 17.15 8.53 -2.85
CA GLY A 63 17.69 9.31 -3.97
C GLY A 63 17.04 8.93 -5.29
N CYS A 64 16.88 9.91 -6.20
CA CYS A 64 16.14 9.70 -7.46
C CYS A 64 16.79 8.65 -8.37
N GLU A 65 18.10 8.51 -8.29
CA GLU A 65 18.87 7.49 -9.01
C GLU A 65 18.53 6.06 -8.60
N TYR A 66 17.87 5.88 -7.47
CA TYR A 66 17.49 4.56 -6.95
C TYR A 66 16.06 4.17 -7.29
N VAL A 67 15.27 5.09 -7.83
CA VAL A 67 13.86 4.85 -8.18
C VAL A 67 13.74 3.72 -9.20
N GLU A 68 14.44 3.83 -10.33
CA GLU A 68 14.39 2.83 -11.40
C GLU A 68 14.85 1.44 -10.93
N PRO A 69 16.03 1.26 -10.34
CA PRO A 69 16.47 -0.08 -9.92
C PRO A 69 15.57 -0.69 -8.83
N LEU A 70 14.99 0.13 -7.96
CA LEU A 70 14.06 -0.35 -6.94
C LEU A 70 12.80 -0.94 -7.55
N PHE A 71 12.10 -0.16 -8.39
CA PHE A 71 10.83 -0.60 -8.97
C PHE A 71 11.01 -1.67 -10.05
N ALA A 72 12.13 -1.68 -10.78
CA ALA A 72 12.51 -2.79 -11.64
C ALA A 72 12.61 -4.10 -10.86
N ALA A 73 13.25 -4.08 -9.70
CA ALA A 73 13.34 -5.26 -8.84
C ALA A 73 11.98 -5.68 -8.29
N LEU A 74 11.19 -4.74 -7.75
CA LEU A 74 9.85 -5.00 -7.22
C LEU A 74 8.88 -5.51 -8.30
N SER A 75 9.06 -5.10 -9.54
CA SER A 75 8.22 -5.56 -10.66
C SER A 75 8.33 -7.07 -10.95
N ARG A 76 9.32 -7.73 -10.40
CA ARG A 76 9.47 -9.20 -10.46
C ARG A 76 8.43 -9.91 -9.58
N VAL A 77 7.87 -9.22 -8.61
CA VAL A 77 6.78 -9.73 -7.77
C VAL A 77 5.48 -9.64 -8.57
N LYS A 78 5.01 -10.75 -9.08
CA LYS A 78 3.76 -10.83 -9.83
C LYS A 78 2.65 -11.33 -8.93
N THR A 79 1.58 -10.55 -8.84
CA THR A 79 0.39 -10.90 -8.07
C THR A 79 -0.83 -10.86 -8.99
N PRO A 80 -1.82 -11.75 -8.80
CA PRO A 80 -3.00 -11.80 -9.67
C PRO A 80 -3.78 -10.49 -9.72
N MET A 81 -3.86 -9.77 -8.60
CA MET A 81 -4.61 -8.51 -8.49
C MET A 81 -3.73 -7.26 -8.64
N GLY A 82 -2.43 -7.43 -8.89
CA GLY A 82 -1.51 -6.33 -9.15
C GLY A 82 -0.86 -5.73 -7.90
N THR A 83 -0.25 -4.58 -8.11
CA THR A 83 0.50 -3.83 -7.08
C THR A 83 -0.02 -2.41 -6.99
N TYR A 84 -0.27 -1.94 -5.77
CA TYR A 84 -0.78 -0.61 -5.45
C TYR A 84 0.13 0.04 -4.42
N GLY A 85 0.32 1.35 -4.52
CA GLY A 85 1.13 2.08 -3.56
C GLY A 85 0.61 3.49 -3.29
N VAL A 86 0.90 3.96 -2.09
CA VAL A 86 0.81 5.37 -1.72
C VAL A 86 2.21 5.94 -1.55
N MET A 87 2.33 7.25 -1.48
CA MET A 87 3.59 7.94 -1.27
C MET A 87 3.79 8.28 0.20
N GLY A 88 5.03 8.20 0.66
CA GLY A 88 5.46 8.69 1.95
C GLY A 88 6.01 10.12 1.88
N ASN A 89 6.37 10.67 3.04
CA ASN A 89 6.91 12.03 3.12
C ASN A 89 8.23 12.16 2.34
N ASN A 90 9.08 11.16 2.40
CA ASN A 90 10.36 11.17 1.67
C ASN A 90 10.15 11.19 0.15
N ASP A 91 9.14 10.49 -0.32
CA ASP A 91 8.78 10.42 -1.75
C ASP A 91 8.27 11.76 -2.28
N TYR A 92 7.49 12.50 -1.46
CA TYR A 92 7.02 13.84 -1.81
C TYR A 92 8.12 14.90 -1.79
N GLU A 93 9.06 14.78 -0.85
CA GLU A 93 10.21 15.68 -0.79
C GLU A 93 11.15 15.47 -1.98
N ARG A 94 11.25 14.25 -2.46
CA ARG A 94 12.20 13.85 -3.50
C ARG A 94 11.58 12.88 -4.48
N CYS A 95 11.67 13.22 -5.75
CA CYS A 95 11.43 12.28 -6.85
C CYS A 95 9.98 11.82 -7.03
N HIS A 96 8.99 12.52 -6.48
CA HIS A 96 7.57 12.15 -6.60
C HIS A 96 7.19 11.74 -8.03
N ASP A 97 7.44 12.63 -9.01
CA ASP A 97 7.06 12.39 -10.40
C ASP A 97 7.84 11.22 -11.04
N ASP A 98 9.10 11.04 -10.64
CA ASP A 98 9.90 9.91 -11.10
C ASP A 98 9.35 8.59 -10.56
N ILE A 99 8.95 8.58 -9.29
CA ILE A 99 8.33 7.41 -8.66
C ILE A 99 7.02 7.06 -9.35
N VAL A 100 6.13 8.04 -9.54
CA VAL A 100 4.84 7.82 -10.21
C VAL A 100 5.04 7.23 -11.60
N ARG A 101 5.88 7.87 -12.43
CA ARG A 101 6.16 7.39 -13.79
C ARG A 101 6.75 5.98 -13.81
N THR A 102 7.68 5.70 -12.91
CA THR A 102 8.35 4.40 -12.86
C THR A 102 7.40 3.31 -12.38
N MET A 103 6.60 3.57 -11.36
CA MET A 103 5.58 2.64 -10.91
C MET A 103 4.59 2.32 -12.03
N GLU A 104 4.08 3.34 -12.72
CA GLU A 104 3.15 3.16 -13.85
C GLU A 104 3.79 2.41 -15.02
N HIS A 105 5.07 2.70 -15.33
CA HIS A 105 5.84 1.97 -16.34
C HIS A 105 5.89 0.47 -16.08
N TYR A 106 6.01 0.07 -14.82
CA TYR A 106 6.01 -1.34 -14.40
C TYR A 106 4.61 -1.90 -14.12
N GLY A 107 3.55 -1.16 -14.47
CA GLY A 107 2.17 -1.61 -14.31
C GLY A 107 1.66 -1.57 -12.86
N MET A 108 2.35 -0.86 -11.98
CA MET A 108 1.91 -0.60 -10.62
C MET A 108 1.00 0.63 -10.58
N ARG A 109 0.07 0.68 -9.64
CA ARG A 109 -0.89 1.78 -9.50
C ARG A 109 -0.59 2.63 -8.28
N VAL A 110 -0.51 3.94 -8.50
CA VAL A 110 -0.37 4.94 -7.43
C VAL A 110 -1.74 5.44 -7.03
N LEU A 111 -2.04 5.37 -5.74
CA LEU A 111 -3.31 5.81 -5.17
C LEU A 111 -3.09 7.10 -4.37
N GLU A 112 -3.31 8.24 -5.02
CA GLU A 112 -3.30 9.55 -4.37
C GLU A 112 -4.72 10.10 -4.36
N HIS A 113 -5.41 9.97 -3.22
CA HIS A 113 -6.85 10.25 -3.07
C HIS A 113 -7.70 9.53 -4.13
N LYS A 114 -7.39 8.27 -4.35
CA LYS A 114 -8.06 7.42 -5.34
C LYS A 114 -8.53 6.12 -4.71
N VAL A 115 -9.59 5.58 -5.30
CA VAL A 115 -10.12 4.26 -4.97
C VAL A 115 -10.01 3.37 -6.20
N ASP A 116 -9.57 2.14 -6.01
CA ASP A 116 -9.63 1.09 -7.01
C ASP A 116 -10.40 -0.12 -6.49
N THR A 117 -10.88 -0.93 -7.38
CA THR A 117 -11.72 -2.08 -7.09
C THR A 117 -11.02 -3.36 -7.50
N LEU A 118 -10.89 -4.30 -6.57
CA LEU A 118 -10.48 -5.67 -6.86
C LEU A 118 -11.71 -6.54 -7.05
N ARG A 119 -11.79 -7.24 -8.17
CA ARG A 119 -12.92 -8.11 -8.52
C ARG A 119 -12.48 -9.55 -8.62
N LYS A 120 -13.30 -10.43 -8.03
CA LYS A 120 -13.10 -11.87 -8.08
C LYS A 120 -14.47 -12.56 -8.03
N ASP A 121 -14.74 -13.44 -8.98
CA ASP A 121 -15.97 -14.26 -9.04
C ASP A 121 -17.26 -13.43 -8.86
N GLY A 122 -17.31 -12.26 -9.50
CA GLY A 122 -18.47 -11.35 -9.43
C GLY A 122 -18.61 -10.56 -8.13
N GLN A 123 -17.70 -10.72 -7.18
CA GLN A 123 -17.64 -9.97 -5.94
C GLN A 123 -16.47 -8.99 -5.93
N GLN A 124 -16.46 -8.05 -5.02
CA GLN A 124 -15.44 -7.00 -4.99
C GLN A 124 -15.03 -6.59 -3.58
N ILE A 125 -13.78 -6.12 -3.47
CA ILE A 125 -13.27 -5.33 -2.36
C ILE A 125 -12.67 -4.04 -2.91
N LEU A 126 -12.60 -2.99 -2.10
CA LEU A 126 -12.09 -1.70 -2.50
C LEU A 126 -10.77 -1.40 -1.81
N ILE A 127 -9.87 -0.74 -2.54
CA ILE A 127 -8.63 -0.19 -1.99
C ILE A 127 -8.67 1.31 -2.19
N ALA A 128 -8.65 2.07 -1.09
CA ALA A 128 -8.52 3.51 -1.08
C ALA A 128 -7.12 3.91 -0.66
N GLY A 129 -6.47 4.76 -1.42
CA GLY A 129 -5.19 5.35 -1.05
C GLY A 129 -5.31 6.85 -0.87
N VAL A 130 -4.56 7.41 0.08
CA VAL A 130 -4.59 8.84 0.38
C VAL A 130 -3.25 9.50 0.17
N ARG A 131 -3.29 10.75 -0.23
CA ARG A 131 -2.15 11.64 -0.27
C ARG A 131 -2.00 12.32 1.09
N ASN A 132 -0.95 11.99 1.86
CA ASN A 132 -0.87 12.51 3.23
C ASN A 132 0.54 12.76 3.78
N PRO A 133 1.46 13.47 3.17
CA PRO A 133 2.78 13.56 3.80
C PRO A 133 2.85 14.55 4.97
N PHE A 134 2.36 15.77 4.86
CA PHE A 134 2.61 16.84 5.85
C PHE A 134 1.36 17.59 6.31
N ASP A 135 0.40 17.79 5.44
CA ASP A 135 -0.88 18.40 5.75
C ASP A 135 -1.98 17.39 5.47
N LEU A 136 -2.42 16.71 6.50
CA LEU A 136 -3.33 15.59 6.42
C LEU A 136 -4.72 16.00 5.89
N THR A 137 -5.07 17.26 6.05
CA THR A 137 -6.38 17.80 5.63
C THR A 137 -6.33 18.50 4.27
N ARG A 138 -5.15 18.72 3.71
CA ARG A 138 -4.94 19.50 2.49
C ARG A 138 -5.76 19.02 1.28
N ASN A 139 -5.95 17.73 1.16
CA ASN A 139 -6.68 17.12 0.05
C ASN A 139 -8.18 16.95 0.34
N GLY A 140 -8.67 17.53 1.43
CA GLY A 140 -10.07 17.46 1.83
C GLY A 140 -10.41 16.16 2.57
N VAL A 141 -11.64 15.71 2.42
CA VAL A 141 -12.13 14.51 3.09
C VAL A 141 -11.51 13.23 2.53
N SER A 142 -11.46 12.20 3.35
CA SER A 142 -11.01 10.89 2.91
C SER A 142 -11.87 10.35 1.76
N PRO A 143 -11.26 9.73 0.73
CA PRO A 143 -12.03 9.10 -0.35
C PRO A 143 -12.93 7.97 0.14
N THR A 144 -12.70 7.42 1.33
CA THR A 144 -13.53 6.37 1.92
C THR A 144 -14.94 6.85 2.31
N LEU A 145 -15.10 8.15 2.59
CA LEU A 145 -16.41 8.69 3.01
C LEU A 145 -17.50 8.54 1.94
N ALA A 146 -17.12 8.53 0.66
CA ALA A 146 -18.04 8.37 -0.45
C ALA A 146 -18.38 6.89 -0.75
N LEU A 147 -17.76 5.95 -0.04
CA LEU A 147 -17.94 4.52 -0.28
C LEU A 147 -19.13 3.96 0.50
N SER A 148 -19.68 2.86 0.00
CA SER A 148 -20.77 2.17 0.68
C SER A 148 -20.27 1.50 1.97
N PRO A 149 -20.99 1.60 3.08
CA PRO A 149 -20.68 0.85 4.30
C PRO A 149 -20.89 -0.67 4.16
N ARG A 150 -21.37 -1.14 3.01
CA ARG A 150 -21.52 -2.57 2.68
C ARG A 150 -20.31 -3.15 1.97
N ASP A 151 -19.47 -2.31 1.38
CA ASP A 151 -18.24 -2.75 0.74
C ASP A 151 -17.15 -2.99 1.79
N PHE A 152 -16.34 -4.02 1.58
CA PHE A 152 -15.11 -4.17 2.33
C PHE A 152 -14.05 -3.23 1.77
N VAL A 153 -13.55 -2.32 2.60
CA VAL A 153 -12.65 -1.24 2.19
C VAL A 153 -11.32 -1.33 2.92
N ILE A 154 -10.24 -1.45 2.16
CA ILE A 154 -8.88 -1.31 2.65
C ILE A 154 -8.43 0.13 2.43
N LEU A 155 -8.03 0.82 3.48
CA LEU A 155 -7.38 2.13 3.42
C LEU A 155 -5.86 1.94 3.45
N LEU A 156 -5.19 2.38 2.40
CA LEU A 156 -3.74 2.44 2.33
C LEU A 156 -3.28 3.87 2.58
N VAL A 157 -2.47 4.06 3.59
CA VAL A 157 -2.02 5.36 4.06
C VAL A 157 -0.56 5.27 4.52
N HIS A 158 0.23 6.32 4.30
CA HIS A 158 1.62 6.30 4.77
C HIS A 158 1.69 6.50 6.28
N THR A 159 1.04 7.56 6.79
CA THR A 159 1.14 8.00 8.18
C THR A 159 -0.09 7.57 8.98
N PRO A 160 0.06 6.81 10.07
CA PRO A 160 -1.08 6.40 10.90
C PRO A 160 -1.86 7.59 11.51
N ASP A 161 -1.21 8.71 11.75
CA ASP A 161 -1.83 9.94 12.26
C ASP A 161 -3.01 10.41 11.39
N TYR A 162 -2.99 10.11 10.09
CA TYR A 162 -4.12 10.42 9.20
C TYR A 162 -5.44 9.87 9.74
N ILE A 163 -5.42 8.68 10.31
CA ILE A 163 -6.62 8.01 10.83
C ILE A 163 -7.11 8.66 12.12
N GLU A 164 -6.22 9.34 12.84
CA GLU A 164 -6.56 10.05 14.07
C GLU A 164 -7.10 11.45 13.77
N ASP A 165 -6.56 12.11 12.76
CA ASP A 165 -6.83 13.50 12.43
C ASP A 165 -7.94 13.69 11.38
N VAL A 166 -8.17 12.70 10.53
CA VAL A 166 -9.13 12.74 9.42
C VAL A 166 -10.16 11.61 9.56
N SER A 167 -11.44 11.94 9.40
CA SER A 167 -12.47 10.90 9.38
C SER A 167 -12.25 9.92 8.23
N VAL A 168 -12.16 8.65 8.56
CA VAL A 168 -12.01 7.52 7.61
C VAL A 168 -13.19 6.57 7.67
N ALA A 169 -14.38 7.11 7.88
CA ALA A 169 -15.60 6.31 7.88
C ALA A 169 -15.68 5.42 6.63
N ASN A 170 -16.34 4.25 6.76
CA ASN A 170 -16.43 3.21 5.74
C ASN A 170 -15.08 2.52 5.42
N THR A 171 -14.14 2.56 6.35
CA THR A 171 -12.90 1.78 6.29
C THR A 171 -13.03 0.55 7.20
N ASP A 172 -12.65 -0.63 6.70
CA ASP A 172 -12.67 -1.88 7.46
C ASP A 172 -11.28 -2.32 7.89
N LEU A 173 -10.28 -2.07 7.06
CA LEU A 173 -8.87 -2.36 7.34
C LEU A 173 -8.01 -1.19 6.90
N ALA A 174 -7.17 -0.68 7.78
CA ALA A 174 -6.16 0.31 7.44
C ALA A 174 -4.75 -0.28 7.54
N LEU A 175 -3.94 -0.04 6.51
CA LEU A 175 -2.52 -0.40 6.47
C LEU A 175 -1.70 0.88 6.39
N ALA A 176 -0.79 1.06 7.35
CA ALA A 176 0.04 2.25 7.46
C ALA A 176 1.52 1.91 7.65
N GLY A 177 2.38 2.78 7.11
CA GLY A 177 3.83 2.77 7.28
C GLY A 177 4.32 3.78 8.31
N HIS A 178 5.43 4.48 7.97
CA HIS A 178 6.04 5.61 8.68
C HIS A 178 6.66 5.29 10.06
N THR A 179 6.08 4.41 10.84
CA THR A 179 6.53 4.11 12.20
C THR A 179 7.60 3.03 12.28
N HIS A 180 8.10 2.54 11.14
CA HIS A 180 9.14 1.50 11.01
C HIS A 180 8.87 0.19 11.78
N GLY A 181 7.65 -0.04 12.21
CA GLY A 181 7.27 -1.25 12.94
C GLY A 181 6.01 -1.94 12.41
N GLY A 182 5.37 -1.33 11.42
CA GLY A 182 4.10 -1.78 10.86
C GLY A 182 2.96 -1.70 11.89
N GLN A 183 2.01 -0.82 11.67
CA GLN A 183 0.76 -0.82 12.44
C GLN A 183 -0.38 -1.28 11.56
N VAL A 184 -1.05 -2.34 11.98
CA VAL A 184 -2.34 -2.76 11.43
C VAL A 184 -3.40 -2.32 12.42
N ARG A 185 -4.28 -1.42 12.02
CA ARG A 185 -5.48 -1.08 12.80
C ARG A 185 -6.70 -1.72 12.17
N ILE A 186 -7.46 -2.40 13.00
CA ILE A 186 -8.69 -3.08 12.63
C ILE A 186 -9.83 -2.23 13.19
N PHE A 187 -10.73 -1.82 12.32
CA PHE A 187 -11.95 -1.10 12.69
C PHE A 187 -13.12 -2.10 12.65
N GLY A 188 -13.77 -2.27 13.77
CA GLY A 188 -14.95 -3.14 13.95
C GLY A 188 -16.18 -2.35 14.32
#